data_7cec6e964547b19bcd5c3cf1485030ae
#
_entry.id   7cec6e964547b19bcd5c3cf1485030ae
#
_cell.length_a   1.000
_cell.length_b   1.000
_cell.length_c   1.000
_cell.angle_alpha   90.00
_cell.angle_beta   90.00
_cell.angle_gamma   90.00
#
_symmetry.space_group_name_H-M   'P 1'
#
loop_
_entity.id
_entity.type
_entity.pdbx_description
1 polymer ?
#
loop_
_entity_poly.entity_id
_entity_poly.type
_entity_poly.pdbx_seq_one_letter_code
_entity_poly.pdbx_strand_id
1 'polypeptide(L)'
;DQFGHSGVEGMGAGGPNFNDININDIFGDIFGDVFGTRSRSRRQRGSDLQYNLDLSLKDAVLGVKRKIKIPSHKKCSDCLGSGAEKGTGPTSCSNCGGSGQVRMQQGFFSIQQTCSACSGTGQVIKSRCNSCKGIGAIKENKTLSVDIPAGVDNGDKVRLSGEGEWMKGGRSGDLYVAIRVKDNPLFERDGRHLYIEAPIPFDISILGGSIKIPTLEKTISLKIPSNTQTGKVFRIKGEGASIVRDRRRGDILCRVIVETPSNLDKAQLKALSELTEKLEPSKNYPGTDIFLKAISKNKE
;
A
#
# COMPACT_ATOMS: atom_id res chain seq x y z
N ASP A 1 22.44 26.46 -13.52
CA ASP A 1 22.91 27.86 -13.45
C ASP A 1 22.14 28.71 -14.48
N GLN A 2 20.91 29.07 -14.15
CA GLN A 2 20.06 29.89 -15.02
C GLN A 2 20.20 31.41 -14.77
N PHE A 3 21.11 31.82 -13.90
CA PHE A 3 21.37 33.23 -13.66
C PHE A 3 22.88 33.46 -13.64
N GLY A 4 23.44 33.75 -14.82
CA GLY A 4 24.82 34.20 -14.95
C GLY A 4 25.06 35.55 -14.29
N HIS A 5 26.33 35.97 -14.20
CA HIS A 5 26.89 37.14 -13.51
C HIS A 5 26.27 38.52 -13.80
N SER A 6 25.21 38.62 -14.60
CA SER A 6 24.54 39.91 -14.93
C SER A 6 23.48 40.35 -13.92
N GLY A 7 23.23 39.60 -12.83
CA GLY A 7 22.23 39.93 -11.83
C GLY A 7 22.70 40.81 -10.65
N VAL A 8 23.98 41.22 -10.62
CA VAL A 8 24.56 41.93 -9.45
C VAL A 8 24.97 43.38 -9.72
N GLU A 9 24.94 43.84 -10.96
CA GLU A 9 25.23 45.24 -11.31
C GLU A 9 23.95 46.07 -11.48
N GLY A 10 23.34 46.46 -10.38
CA GLY A 10 22.11 47.28 -10.43
C GLY A 10 21.61 47.79 -9.09
N MET A 11 22.41 47.73 -8.05
CA MET A 11 22.00 48.23 -6.73
C MET A 11 22.84 49.47 -6.33
N GLY A 12 22.64 50.51 -7.08
CA GLY A 12 23.14 51.86 -6.77
C GLY A 12 22.02 52.79 -6.45
N ALA A 13 22.00 53.29 -5.22
CA ALA A 13 21.34 54.49 -4.73
C ALA A 13 19.88 54.78 -5.15
N GLY A 14 18.95 54.25 -4.37
CA GLY A 14 17.54 54.68 -4.37
C GLY A 14 16.84 54.03 -3.20
N GLY A 15 16.61 54.74 -2.10
CA GLY A 15 15.97 54.22 -0.89
C GLY A 15 14.59 53.62 -1.20
N PRO A 16 14.23 52.49 -0.59
CA PRO A 16 12.90 51.92 -0.76
C PRO A 16 11.86 52.82 -0.12
N ASN A 17 10.87 53.19 -0.93
CA ASN A 17 9.69 53.94 -0.52
C ASN A 17 8.81 53.03 0.35
N PHE A 18 8.81 53.21 1.64
CA PHE A 18 8.11 52.41 2.65
C PHE A 18 6.59 52.65 2.69
N ASN A 19 5.97 53.20 1.63
CA ASN A 19 4.56 53.57 1.68
C ASN A 19 3.56 52.48 1.19
N ASP A 20 4.00 51.31 0.75
CA ASP A 20 3.08 50.27 0.28
C ASP A 20 3.22 48.90 0.99
N ILE A 21 3.96 48.83 2.05
CA ILE A 21 3.99 47.64 2.89
C ILE A 21 2.96 47.85 3.99
N ASN A 22 1.84 47.15 3.89
CA ASN A 22 0.82 47.10 4.91
C ASN A 22 1.41 46.55 6.21
N ILE A 23 1.86 47.44 7.07
CA ILE A 23 2.44 47.13 8.40
C ILE A 23 1.48 46.25 9.25
N ASN A 24 0.18 46.30 8.95
CA ASN A 24 -0.82 45.44 9.60
C ASN A 24 -0.70 43.95 9.23
N ASP A 25 -0.21 43.57 8.04
CA ASP A 25 -0.07 42.19 7.65
C ASP A 25 1.18 41.54 8.29
N ILE A 26 2.26 42.31 8.45
CA ILE A 26 3.49 41.81 9.12
C ILE A 26 3.32 41.76 10.64
N PHE A 27 2.57 42.70 11.22
CA PHE A 27 2.25 42.69 12.65
C PHE A 27 1.20 41.63 13.01
N GLY A 28 0.29 41.27 12.08
CA GLY A 28 -0.72 40.24 12.31
C GLY A 28 -0.10 38.86 12.51
N ASP A 29 0.88 38.49 11.70
CA ASP A 29 1.50 37.16 11.73
C ASP A 29 2.51 36.99 12.91
N ILE A 30 3.21 38.06 13.33
CA ILE A 30 4.20 37.94 14.40
C ILE A 30 3.58 38.21 15.79
N PHE A 31 2.59 39.06 15.90
CA PHE A 31 1.93 39.38 17.19
C PHE A 31 0.70 38.53 17.48
N GLY A 32 0.06 37.93 16.45
CA GLY A 32 -1.06 37.01 16.61
C GLY A 32 -0.68 35.74 17.36
N ASP A 33 0.55 35.29 17.23
CA ASP A 33 1.07 34.08 17.91
C ASP A 33 1.56 34.35 19.35
N VAL A 34 1.88 35.61 19.71
CA VAL A 34 2.45 35.98 21.01
C VAL A 34 1.42 36.55 21.98
N PHE A 35 0.36 37.19 21.51
CA PHE A 35 -0.69 37.80 22.35
C PHE A 35 -2.07 37.25 22.03
N GLY A 36 -2.35 36.03 22.52
CA GLY A 36 -3.71 35.65 22.91
C GLY A 36 -4.64 35.18 21.84
N THR A 37 -4.30 34.11 21.16
CA THR A 37 -5.33 33.18 20.73
C THR A 37 -5.46 32.11 21.80
N ARG A 38 -6.63 32.04 22.42
CA ARG A 38 -7.07 30.91 23.24
C ARG A 38 -6.62 29.65 22.51
N SER A 39 -5.59 29.00 23.04
CA SER A 39 -5.17 27.67 22.62
C SER A 39 -6.44 26.81 22.60
N ARG A 40 -7.06 26.67 21.42
CA ARG A 40 -8.03 25.61 21.19
C ARG A 40 -7.25 24.36 21.49
N SER A 41 -7.48 23.81 22.68
CA SER A 41 -6.95 22.51 23.08
C SER A 41 -7.13 21.57 21.89
N ARG A 42 -6.06 21.38 21.10
CA ARG A 42 -6.02 20.34 20.06
C ARG A 42 -6.34 19.07 20.80
N ARG A 43 -7.57 18.58 20.63
CA ARG A 43 -7.98 17.30 21.24
C ARG A 43 -6.91 16.30 20.87
N GLN A 44 -6.13 15.91 21.86
CA GLN A 44 -5.05 14.96 21.66
C GLN A 44 -5.63 13.69 21.08
N ARG A 45 -5.01 13.18 20.03
CA ARG A 45 -5.40 11.95 19.34
C ARG A 45 -4.27 10.93 19.48
N GLY A 46 -4.61 9.69 19.70
CA GLY A 46 -3.66 8.58 19.66
C GLY A 46 -3.01 8.44 18.30
N SER A 47 -1.86 7.81 18.27
CA SER A 47 -1.13 7.54 17.03
C SER A 47 -1.90 6.58 16.14
N ASP A 48 -1.78 6.77 14.83
CA ASP A 48 -2.33 5.83 13.86
C ASP A 48 -1.43 4.58 13.82
N LEU A 49 -2.06 3.42 13.62
CA LEU A 49 -1.36 2.14 13.48
C LEU A 49 -1.41 1.67 12.03
N GLN A 50 -0.39 0.93 11.62
CA GLN A 50 -0.37 0.25 10.34
C GLN A 50 -0.22 -1.26 10.55
N TYR A 51 -1.03 -2.03 9.82
CA TYR A 51 -0.98 -3.49 9.77
C TYR A 51 -0.83 -3.93 8.32
N ASN A 52 0.16 -4.76 8.01
CA ASN A 52 0.34 -5.31 6.68
C ASN A 52 -0.42 -6.64 6.58
N LEU A 53 -1.34 -6.72 5.62
CA LEU A 53 -2.18 -7.88 5.37
C LEU A 53 -1.80 -8.53 4.05
N ASP A 54 -1.27 -9.75 4.11
CA ASP A 54 -0.99 -10.56 2.93
C ASP A 54 -2.27 -11.22 2.43
N LEU A 55 -2.56 -11.04 1.14
CA LEU A 55 -3.71 -11.63 0.44
C LEU A 55 -3.25 -12.49 -0.72
N SER A 56 -4.02 -13.52 -1.06
CA SER A 56 -3.89 -14.20 -2.35
C SER A 56 -4.44 -13.30 -3.46
N LEU A 57 -3.97 -13.50 -4.71
CA LEU A 57 -4.53 -12.80 -5.87
C LEU A 57 -6.05 -12.99 -5.97
N LYS A 58 -6.54 -14.19 -5.68
CA LYS A 58 -7.98 -14.51 -5.67
C LYS A 58 -8.73 -13.65 -4.65
N ASP A 59 -8.25 -13.57 -3.40
CA ASP A 59 -8.88 -12.77 -2.35
C ASP A 59 -8.87 -11.27 -2.69
N ALA A 60 -7.78 -10.79 -3.29
CA ALA A 60 -7.65 -9.40 -3.69
C ALA A 60 -8.63 -9.02 -4.81
N VAL A 61 -8.82 -9.93 -5.78
CA VAL A 61 -9.73 -9.70 -6.93
C VAL A 61 -11.19 -9.85 -6.55
N LEU A 62 -11.54 -10.86 -5.74
CA LEU A 62 -12.93 -11.16 -5.38
C LEU A 62 -13.42 -10.44 -4.14
N GLY A 63 -12.49 -9.89 -3.33
CA GLY A 63 -12.78 -9.36 -2.02
C GLY A 63 -12.92 -10.46 -0.97
N VAL A 64 -12.64 -10.12 0.27
CA VAL A 64 -12.68 -11.10 1.36
C VAL A 64 -12.85 -10.41 2.72
N LYS A 65 -13.52 -11.09 3.65
CA LYS A 65 -13.53 -10.72 5.07
C LYS A 65 -12.44 -11.45 5.82
N ARG A 66 -11.52 -10.72 6.44
CA ARG A 66 -10.41 -11.28 7.21
C ARG A 66 -10.45 -10.83 8.65
N LYS A 67 -10.16 -11.75 9.56
CA LYS A 67 -9.96 -11.43 10.98
C LYS A 67 -8.46 -11.21 11.21
N ILE A 68 -8.12 -10.03 11.71
CA ILE A 68 -6.74 -9.68 12.09
C ILE A 68 -6.64 -9.50 13.60
N LYS A 69 -5.50 -9.83 14.17
CA LYS A 69 -5.18 -9.61 15.58
C LYS A 69 -4.13 -8.51 15.66
N ILE A 70 -4.43 -7.45 16.36
CA ILE A 70 -3.52 -6.33 16.57
C ILE A 70 -3.26 -6.13 18.04
N PRO A 71 -2.01 -5.83 18.45
CA PRO A 71 -1.74 -5.33 19.78
C PRO A 71 -2.32 -3.92 19.90
N SER A 72 -3.14 -3.70 20.90
CA SER A 72 -3.77 -2.41 21.17
C SER A 72 -3.71 -2.11 22.65
N HIS A 73 -3.83 -0.84 23.01
CA HIS A 73 -4.00 -0.44 24.38
C HIS A 73 -5.47 -0.18 24.68
N LYS A 74 -5.95 -0.74 25.77
CA LYS A 74 -7.32 -0.54 26.28
C LYS A 74 -7.25 0.23 27.57
N LYS A 75 -8.23 1.09 27.79
CA LYS A 75 -8.43 1.76 29.06
C LYS A 75 -8.41 0.75 30.22
N CYS A 76 -7.57 0.96 31.20
CA CYS A 76 -7.50 0.09 32.37
C CYS A 76 -8.85 0.07 33.10
N SER A 77 -9.42 -1.11 33.31
CA SER A 77 -10.69 -1.32 34.00
C SER A 77 -10.64 -0.89 35.47
N ASP A 78 -9.49 -1.13 36.12
CA ASP A 78 -9.36 -0.95 37.57
C ASP A 78 -9.27 0.53 37.97
N CYS A 79 -8.50 1.32 37.22
CA CYS A 79 -8.35 2.74 37.47
C CYS A 79 -9.14 3.63 36.53
N LEU A 80 -9.93 3.08 35.63
CA LEU A 80 -10.73 3.78 34.63
C LEU A 80 -9.92 4.87 33.88
N GLY A 81 -8.65 4.52 33.56
CA GLY A 81 -7.76 5.38 32.80
C GLY A 81 -7.01 6.44 33.61
N SER A 82 -7.27 6.59 34.90
CA SER A 82 -6.57 7.58 35.76
C SER A 82 -5.09 7.25 35.97
N GLY A 83 -4.75 5.96 36.00
CA GLY A 83 -3.43 5.46 36.39
C GLY A 83 -3.22 5.39 37.90
N ALA A 84 -4.14 5.96 38.68
CA ALA A 84 -4.08 5.92 40.14
C ALA A 84 -4.76 4.67 40.71
N GLU A 85 -4.39 4.26 41.91
CA GLU A 85 -5.01 3.16 42.62
C GLU A 85 -6.51 3.41 42.85
N LYS A 86 -7.31 2.34 42.87
CA LYS A 86 -8.75 2.44 43.07
C LYS A 86 -9.09 3.16 44.38
N GLY A 87 -9.90 4.21 44.31
CA GLY A 87 -10.25 5.07 45.45
C GLY A 87 -9.31 6.25 45.66
N THR A 88 -8.22 6.32 44.91
CA THR A 88 -7.32 7.49 44.88
C THR A 88 -7.38 8.15 43.49
N GLY A 89 -6.92 9.39 43.41
CA GLY A 89 -6.89 10.15 42.14
C GLY A 89 -5.55 10.82 41.89
N PRO A 90 -5.31 11.32 40.68
CA PRO A 90 -4.22 12.24 40.43
C PRO A 90 -4.39 13.49 41.28
N THR A 91 -3.32 13.95 41.95
CA THR A 91 -3.28 15.17 42.75
C THR A 91 -2.52 16.26 42.01
N SER A 92 -2.83 17.51 42.25
CA SER A 92 -2.09 18.63 41.68
C SER A 92 -0.61 18.56 42.09
N CYS A 93 0.27 18.77 41.11
CA CYS A 93 1.70 18.77 41.34
C CYS A 93 2.12 19.93 42.24
N SER A 94 2.69 19.64 43.39
CA SER A 94 3.12 20.65 44.36
C SER A 94 4.24 21.56 43.82
N ASN A 95 5.05 21.05 42.87
CA ASN A 95 6.18 21.80 42.33
C ASN A 95 5.77 22.90 41.35
N CYS A 96 4.68 22.75 40.61
CA CYS A 96 4.18 23.70 39.64
C CYS A 96 2.76 24.22 39.97
N GLY A 97 2.19 23.84 41.09
CA GLY A 97 0.83 24.24 41.49
C GLY A 97 -0.26 23.80 40.52
N GLY A 98 0.01 22.75 39.72
CA GLY A 98 -0.93 22.24 38.68
C GLY A 98 -0.74 22.83 37.28
N SER A 99 0.15 23.84 37.10
CA SER A 99 0.35 24.51 35.81
C SER A 99 1.10 23.67 34.77
N GLY A 100 1.81 22.62 35.19
CA GLY A 100 2.66 21.80 34.31
C GLY A 100 3.99 22.46 33.93
N GLN A 101 4.18 23.72 34.25
CA GLN A 101 5.38 24.52 33.93
C GLN A 101 5.90 25.22 35.15
N VAL A 102 7.20 25.40 35.24
CA VAL A 102 7.87 26.21 36.26
C VAL A 102 8.55 27.38 35.59
N ARG A 103 8.44 28.56 36.22
CA ARG A 103 9.16 29.75 35.77
C ARG A 103 10.49 29.83 36.51
N MET A 104 11.57 29.84 35.77
CA MET A 104 12.90 30.12 36.27
C MET A 104 13.30 31.53 35.86
N GLN A 105 13.64 32.34 36.83
CA GLN A 105 14.12 33.70 36.61
C GLN A 105 15.65 33.66 36.60
N GLN A 106 16.25 34.02 35.48
CA GLN A 106 17.70 34.13 35.34
C GLN A 106 18.01 35.57 34.91
N GLY A 107 18.34 36.38 35.89
CA GLY A 107 18.51 37.82 35.68
C GLY A 107 17.21 38.53 35.28
N PHE A 108 17.22 39.24 34.15
CA PHE A 108 16.06 39.94 33.60
C PHE A 108 15.16 39.07 32.73
N PHE A 109 15.55 37.80 32.45
CA PHE A 109 14.79 36.89 31.62
C PHE A 109 14.01 35.88 32.46
N SER A 110 12.74 35.70 32.12
CA SER A 110 11.88 34.67 32.70
C SER A 110 11.71 33.56 31.66
N ILE A 111 12.27 32.37 31.93
CA ILE A 111 12.16 31.19 31.05
C ILE A 111 11.10 30.26 31.64
N GLN A 112 10.13 29.86 30.84
CA GLN A 112 9.19 28.82 31.19
C GLN A 112 9.77 27.45 30.81
N GLN A 113 9.87 26.56 31.78
CA GLN A 113 10.37 25.20 31.59
C GLN A 113 9.31 24.18 31.99
N THR A 114 9.23 23.06 31.28
CA THR A 114 8.36 21.95 31.66
C THR A 114 8.72 21.44 33.06
N CYS A 115 7.72 21.32 33.92
CA CYS A 115 7.93 20.85 35.30
C CYS A 115 8.44 19.41 35.29
N SER A 116 9.63 19.16 35.81
CA SER A 116 10.28 17.82 35.85
C SER A 116 9.52 16.83 36.74
N ALA A 117 8.87 17.31 37.80
CA ALA A 117 8.14 16.45 38.74
C ALA A 117 6.88 15.82 38.16
N CYS A 118 6.19 16.50 37.24
CA CYS A 118 4.98 16.02 36.62
C CYS A 118 5.11 15.85 35.10
N SER A 119 6.29 16.08 34.52
CA SER A 119 6.56 15.99 33.08
C SER A 119 5.53 16.78 32.25
N GLY A 120 5.12 17.94 32.71
CA GLY A 120 4.17 18.82 32.01
C GLY A 120 2.70 18.54 32.25
N THR A 121 2.34 17.44 32.92
CA THR A 121 0.92 17.06 33.13
C THR A 121 0.19 17.90 34.17
N GLY A 122 0.91 18.64 35.02
CA GLY A 122 0.35 19.39 36.16
C GLY A 122 -0.16 18.50 37.29
N GLN A 123 -0.15 17.21 37.15
CA GLN A 123 -0.68 16.23 38.11
C GLN A 123 0.35 15.15 38.41
N VAL A 124 0.33 14.60 39.63
CA VAL A 124 1.15 13.48 40.06
C VAL A 124 0.29 12.38 40.68
N ILE A 125 0.66 11.15 40.45
CA ILE A 125 0.01 9.97 41.02
C ILE A 125 0.86 9.47 42.18
N LYS A 126 0.35 9.61 43.42
CA LYS A 126 1.03 9.13 44.63
C LYS A 126 0.99 7.60 44.72
N SER A 127 -0.18 7.01 44.56
CA SER A 127 -0.37 5.54 44.56
C SER A 127 -0.71 5.09 43.14
N ARG A 128 0.19 4.31 42.54
CA ARG A 128 0.01 3.82 41.16
C ARG A 128 -0.91 2.62 41.14
N CYS A 129 -1.78 2.56 40.12
CA CYS A 129 -2.62 1.38 39.88
C CYS A 129 -1.74 0.15 39.61
N ASN A 130 -2.00 -0.94 40.33
CA ASN A 130 -1.23 -2.18 40.25
C ASN A 130 -1.31 -2.85 38.88
N SER A 131 -2.48 -2.78 38.23
CA SER A 131 -2.75 -3.44 36.94
C SER A 131 -2.08 -2.72 35.76
N CYS A 132 -2.06 -1.41 35.73
CA CYS A 132 -1.46 -0.64 34.64
C CYS A 132 -0.17 0.11 35.01
N LYS A 133 0.29 -0.01 36.25
CA LYS A 133 1.54 0.59 36.78
C LYS A 133 1.64 2.10 36.57
N GLY A 134 0.49 2.80 36.57
CA GLY A 134 0.42 4.25 36.41
C GLY A 134 0.10 4.73 34.99
N ILE A 135 0.14 3.86 33.97
CA ILE A 135 -0.08 4.22 32.57
C ILE A 135 -1.55 4.58 32.29
N GLY A 136 -2.50 3.97 32.98
CA GLY A 136 -3.94 4.12 32.75
C GLY A 136 -4.48 3.23 31.63
N ALA A 137 -3.61 2.48 30.96
CA ALA A 137 -3.98 1.54 29.89
C ALA A 137 -3.29 0.19 30.09
N ILE A 138 -3.89 -0.88 29.58
CA ILE A 138 -3.36 -2.23 29.53
C ILE A 138 -3.25 -2.70 28.10
N LYS A 139 -2.19 -3.46 27.80
CA LYS A 139 -2.03 -4.09 26.48
C LYS A 139 -3.03 -5.23 26.33
N GLU A 140 -3.72 -5.26 25.21
CA GLU A 140 -4.67 -6.30 24.82
C GLU A 140 -4.51 -6.62 23.34
N ASN A 141 -4.65 -7.89 22.98
CA ASN A 141 -4.73 -8.27 21.58
C ASN A 141 -6.20 -8.17 21.12
N LYS A 142 -6.51 -7.18 20.30
CA LYS A 142 -7.84 -6.98 19.75
C LYS A 142 -7.99 -7.75 18.44
N THR A 143 -9.06 -8.52 18.30
CA THR A 143 -9.41 -9.17 17.02
C THR A 143 -10.42 -8.29 16.29
N LEU A 144 -10.06 -7.85 15.09
CA LEU A 144 -10.90 -7.01 14.22
C LEU A 144 -11.28 -7.79 12.96
N SER A 145 -12.53 -7.64 12.52
CA SER A 145 -12.97 -8.12 11.22
C SER A 145 -12.81 -6.99 10.21
N VAL A 146 -12.01 -7.22 9.20
CA VAL A 146 -11.74 -6.26 8.12
C VAL A 146 -12.44 -6.76 6.86
N ASP A 147 -13.25 -5.90 6.27
CA ASP A 147 -13.89 -6.16 4.97
C ASP A 147 -13.01 -5.55 3.86
N ILE A 148 -12.42 -6.41 3.06
CA ILE A 148 -11.55 -6.02 1.96
C ILE A 148 -12.40 -6.00 0.68
N PRO A 149 -12.57 -4.84 0.04
CA PRO A 149 -13.35 -4.77 -1.18
C PRO A 149 -12.69 -5.52 -2.32
N ALA A 150 -13.50 -5.96 -3.28
CA ALA A 150 -13.02 -6.59 -4.50
C ALA A 150 -12.19 -5.61 -5.35
N GLY A 151 -11.10 -6.09 -5.92
CA GLY A 151 -10.28 -5.33 -6.83
C GLY A 151 -9.12 -4.55 -6.20
N VAL A 152 -8.85 -4.75 -4.90
CA VAL A 152 -7.68 -4.13 -4.25
C VAL A 152 -6.38 -4.59 -4.89
N ASP A 153 -5.36 -3.75 -4.78
CA ASP A 153 -4.02 -4.03 -5.32
C ASP A 153 -2.92 -3.78 -4.27
N ASN A 154 -1.68 -4.09 -4.64
CA ASN A 154 -0.52 -3.82 -3.79
C ASN A 154 -0.46 -2.34 -3.40
N GLY A 155 -0.28 -2.09 -2.10
CA GLY A 155 -0.17 -0.74 -1.55
C GLY A 155 -1.50 -0.07 -1.22
N ASP A 156 -2.64 -0.64 -1.60
CA ASP A 156 -3.95 -0.16 -1.16
C ASP A 156 -4.08 -0.23 0.35
N LYS A 157 -4.79 0.73 0.93
CA LYS A 157 -4.98 0.83 2.38
C LYS A 157 -6.46 0.89 2.74
N VAL A 158 -6.88 -0.01 3.63
CA VAL A 158 -8.21 0.03 4.24
C VAL A 158 -8.09 0.71 5.60
N ARG A 159 -8.82 1.81 5.80
CA ARG A 159 -8.84 2.55 7.06
C ARG A 159 -9.95 2.04 7.97
N LEU A 160 -9.59 1.73 9.20
CA LEU A 160 -10.52 1.43 10.28
C LEU A 160 -10.44 2.56 11.32
N SER A 161 -11.47 3.40 11.33
CA SER A 161 -11.50 4.60 12.17
C SER A 161 -11.59 4.24 13.65
N GLY A 162 -10.73 4.89 14.47
CA GLY A 162 -10.71 4.71 15.93
C GLY A 162 -10.08 3.40 16.41
N GLU A 163 -9.49 2.60 15.52
CA GLU A 163 -8.85 1.33 15.84
C GLU A 163 -7.31 1.42 15.99
N GLY A 164 -6.77 2.65 16.03
CA GLY A 164 -5.37 2.94 16.33
C GLY A 164 -5.06 2.94 17.82
N GLU A 165 -3.93 3.55 18.18
CA GLU A 165 -3.51 3.65 19.58
C GLU A 165 -4.51 4.43 20.43
N TRP A 166 -4.78 3.89 21.62
CA TRP A 166 -5.58 4.58 22.63
C TRP A 166 -4.78 5.74 23.25
N MET A 167 -5.44 6.85 23.53
CA MET A 167 -4.86 7.97 24.23
C MET A 167 -5.72 8.40 25.43
N LYS A 168 -5.05 8.65 26.58
CA LYS A 168 -5.71 9.14 27.78
C LYS A 168 -6.27 10.55 27.54
N GLY A 169 -7.58 10.73 27.77
CA GLY A 169 -8.26 12.01 27.60
C GLY A 169 -8.49 12.46 26.15
N GLY A 170 -8.07 11.65 25.16
CA GLY A 170 -8.21 11.93 23.74
C GLY A 170 -9.07 10.89 22.99
N ARG A 171 -9.05 10.99 21.66
CA ARG A 171 -9.60 9.96 20.77
C ARG A 171 -8.50 8.99 20.37
N SER A 172 -8.84 7.73 20.16
CA SER A 172 -7.92 6.78 19.54
C SER A 172 -7.52 7.24 18.15
N GLY A 173 -6.34 6.81 17.69
CA GLY A 173 -5.93 6.91 16.31
C GLY A 173 -6.73 6.01 15.39
N ASP A 174 -6.35 5.90 14.14
CA ASP A 174 -6.93 4.98 13.17
C ASP A 174 -5.96 3.83 12.88
N LEU A 175 -6.52 2.71 12.41
CA LEU A 175 -5.73 1.61 11.89
C LEU A 175 -5.79 1.61 10.36
N TYR A 176 -4.64 1.60 9.73
CA TYR A 176 -4.48 1.44 8.29
C TYR A 176 -4.01 0.02 7.98
N VAL A 177 -4.88 -0.75 7.35
CA VAL A 177 -4.54 -2.09 6.86
C VAL A 177 -3.98 -1.95 5.45
N ALA A 178 -2.66 -2.07 5.32
CA ALA A 178 -1.96 -2.04 4.04
C ALA A 178 -2.02 -3.41 3.38
N ILE A 179 -2.52 -3.47 2.17
CA ILE A 179 -2.68 -4.70 1.40
C ILE A 179 -1.38 -5.03 0.69
N ARG A 180 -0.97 -6.29 0.80
CA ARG A 180 0.10 -6.89 0.03
C ARG A 180 -0.43 -8.12 -0.67
N VAL A 181 -0.48 -8.09 -2.00
CA VAL A 181 -0.90 -9.23 -2.81
C VAL A 181 0.30 -10.14 -3.06
N LYS A 182 0.17 -11.42 -2.72
CA LYS A 182 1.19 -12.43 -2.97
C LYS A 182 1.25 -12.76 -4.45
N ASP A 183 2.46 -13.02 -4.94
CA ASP A 183 2.65 -13.49 -6.30
C ASP A 183 1.85 -14.77 -6.54
N ASN A 184 1.28 -14.87 -7.73
CA ASN A 184 0.54 -16.06 -8.15
C ASN A 184 1.36 -16.83 -9.19
N PRO A 185 1.53 -18.16 -9.07
CA PRO A 185 2.37 -18.93 -9.98
C PRO A 185 1.80 -19.04 -11.40
N LEU A 186 0.50 -18.77 -11.58
CA LEU A 186 -0.18 -18.90 -12.87
C LEU A 186 -0.53 -17.56 -13.50
N PHE A 187 -0.81 -16.55 -12.68
CA PHE A 187 -1.34 -15.28 -13.15
C PHE A 187 -0.44 -14.12 -12.77
N GLU A 188 -0.13 -13.30 -13.74
CA GLU A 188 0.38 -11.96 -13.55
C GLU A 188 -0.76 -10.95 -13.71
N ARG A 189 -0.86 -9.96 -12.80
CA ARG A 189 -1.90 -8.94 -12.85
C ARG A 189 -1.33 -7.62 -13.36
N ASP A 190 -2.02 -7.03 -14.34
CA ASP A 190 -1.81 -5.65 -14.76
C ASP A 190 -3.15 -4.90 -14.77
N GLY A 191 -3.34 -4.09 -13.76
CA GLY A 191 -4.57 -3.35 -13.53
C GLY A 191 -5.79 -4.28 -13.41
N ARG A 192 -6.65 -4.29 -14.43
CA ARG A 192 -7.82 -5.17 -14.51
C ARG A 192 -7.60 -6.46 -15.28
N HIS A 193 -6.49 -6.57 -16.02
CA HIS A 193 -6.22 -7.75 -16.84
C HIS A 193 -5.35 -8.74 -16.06
N LEU A 194 -5.57 -10.01 -16.35
CA LEU A 194 -4.76 -11.11 -15.87
C LEU A 194 -4.05 -11.76 -17.06
N TYR A 195 -2.76 -11.98 -16.92
CA TYR A 195 -1.94 -12.65 -17.91
C TYR A 195 -1.66 -14.07 -17.45
N ILE A 196 -1.74 -15.02 -18.37
CA ILE A 196 -1.38 -16.41 -18.14
C ILE A 196 -0.64 -16.96 -19.35
N GLU A 197 0.39 -17.75 -19.12
CA GLU A 197 1.04 -18.55 -20.15
C GLU A 197 0.51 -19.98 -20.09
N ALA A 198 0.02 -20.46 -21.21
CA ALA A 198 -0.54 -21.80 -21.32
C ALA A 198 0.30 -22.64 -22.29
N PRO A 199 1.01 -23.67 -21.81
CA PRO A 199 1.63 -24.64 -22.69
C PRO A 199 0.55 -25.42 -23.43
N ILE A 200 0.71 -25.56 -24.73
CA ILE A 200 -0.17 -26.37 -25.58
C ILE A 200 0.64 -27.39 -26.36
N PRO A 201 0.17 -28.64 -26.46
CA PRO A 201 0.80 -29.66 -27.33
C PRO A 201 0.88 -29.20 -28.79
N PHE A 202 1.96 -29.58 -29.45
CA PHE A 202 2.19 -29.16 -30.84
C PHE A 202 1.08 -29.66 -31.81
N ASP A 203 0.49 -30.82 -31.56
CA ASP A 203 -0.62 -31.36 -32.32
C ASP A 203 -1.87 -30.49 -32.25
N ILE A 204 -2.22 -29.99 -31.05
CA ILE A 204 -3.30 -29.00 -30.83
C ILE A 204 -2.98 -27.70 -31.58
N SER A 205 -1.72 -27.29 -31.62
CA SER A 205 -1.33 -26.08 -32.33
C SER A 205 -1.50 -26.20 -33.84
N ILE A 206 -1.26 -27.38 -34.40
CA ILE A 206 -1.35 -27.66 -35.84
C ILE A 206 -2.79 -27.96 -36.25
N LEU A 207 -3.44 -28.89 -35.57
CA LEU A 207 -4.76 -29.41 -35.95
C LEU A 207 -5.92 -28.57 -35.41
N GLY A 208 -5.65 -27.79 -34.39
CA GLY A 208 -6.68 -27.12 -33.59
C GLY A 208 -7.22 -28.08 -32.53
N GLY A 209 -7.97 -27.51 -31.60
CA GLY A 209 -8.53 -28.27 -30.48
C GLY A 209 -9.09 -27.35 -29.40
N SER A 210 -9.14 -27.87 -28.18
CA SER A 210 -9.51 -27.08 -27.01
C SER A 210 -8.67 -27.48 -25.80
N ILE A 211 -8.31 -26.47 -25.02
CA ILE A 211 -7.56 -26.65 -23.78
C ILE A 211 -8.35 -26.13 -22.61
N LYS A 212 -8.06 -26.62 -21.41
CA LYS A 212 -8.66 -26.15 -20.17
C LYS A 212 -7.77 -25.06 -19.58
N ILE A 213 -8.33 -23.86 -19.39
CA ILE A 213 -7.67 -22.72 -18.76
C ILE A 213 -8.30 -22.48 -17.40
N PRO A 214 -7.52 -22.43 -16.30
CA PRO A 214 -8.05 -22.01 -15.01
C PRO A 214 -8.38 -20.51 -15.04
N THR A 215 -9.40 -20.12 -14.31
CA THR A 215 -9.64 -18.73 -13.91
C THR A 215 -9.53 -18.63 -12.39
N LEU A 216 -9.75 -17.47 -11.81
CA LEU A 216 -9.74 -17.33 -10.34
C LEU A 216 -10.88 -18.09 -9.65
N GLU A 217 -11.95 -18.43 -10.38
CA GLU A 217 -13.16 -19.03 -9.81
C GLU A 217 -13.46 -20.43 -10.38
N LYS A 218 -13.17 -20.67 -11.64
CA LYS A 218 -13.54 -21.89 -12.38
C LYS A 218 -12.50 -22.25 -13.43
N THR A 219 -12.71 -23.35 -14.11
CA THR A 219 -11.94 -23.73 -15.30
C THR A 219 -12.84 -23.59 -16.53
N ILE A 220 -12.31 -23.00 -17.58
CA ILE A 220 -13.02 -22.80 -18.85
C ILE A 220 -12.32 -23.56 -19.98
N SER A 221 -13.06 -23.85 -21.05
CA SER A 221 -12.51 -24.43 -22.26
C SER A 221 -12.20 -23.33 -23.27
N LEU A 222 -10.93 -23.21 -23.67
CA LEU A 222 -10.46 -22.29 -24.70
C LEU A 222 -10.28 -23.04 -26.01
N LYS A 223 -10.97 -22.63 -27.05
CA LYS A 223 -10.83 -23.19 -28.40
C LYS A 223 -9.57 -22.61 -29.06
N ILE A 224 -8.70 -23.50 -29.52
CA ILE A 224 -7.47 -23.17 -30.22
C ILE A 224 -7.71 -23.47 -31.72
N PRO A 225 -7.64 -22.47 -32.60
CA PRO A 225 -7.70 -22.71 -34.06
C PRO A 225 -6.50 -23.50 -34.56
N SER A 226 -6.66 -24.18 -35.66
CA SER A 226 -5.53 -24.82 -36.38
C SER A 226 -4.50 -23.75 -36.80
N ASN A 227 -3.25 -24.18 -36.95
CA ASN A 227 -2.12 -23.32 -37.33
C ASN A 227 -1.84 -22.17 -36.30
N THR A 228 -2.13 -22.43 -35.03
CA THR A 228 -1.81 -21.49 -33.96
C THR A 228 -0.32 -21.52 -33.66
N GLN A 229 0.35 -20.38 -33.80
CA GLN A 229 1.78 -20.23 -33.51
C GLN A 229 2.02 -19.91 -32.04
N THR A 230 3.22 -20.27 -31.54
CA THR A 230 3.67 -19.87 -30.20
C THR A 230 3.66 -18.35 -30.04
N GLY A 231 3.31 -17.86 -28.83
CA GLY A 231 3.19 -16.43 -28.54
C GLY A 231 1.83 -15.82 -28.92
N LYS A 232 0.94 -16.57 -29.58
CA LYS A 232 -0.43 -16.10 -29.86
C LYS A 232 -1.16 -15.83 -28.56
N VAL A 233 -1.81 -14.67 -28.47
CA VAL A 233 -2.60 -14.27 -27.31
C VAL A 233 -4.10 -14.44 -27.59
N PHE A 234 -4.77 -15.15 -26.70
CA PHE A 234 -6.22 -15.32 -26.69
C PHE A 234 -6.83 -14.52 -25.56
N ARG A 235 -7.88 -13.76 -25.87
CA ARG A 235 -8.60 -12.94 -24.89
C ARG A 235 -9.84 -13.66 -24.39
N ILE A 236 -9.90 -13.88 -23.08
CA ILE A 236 -11.05 -14.47 -22.39
C ILE A 236 -11.76 -13.32 -21.66
N LYS A 237 -12.89 -12.92 -22.21
CA LYS A 237 -13.62 -11.72 -21.77
C LYS A 237 -14.24 -11.90 -20.40
N GLY A 238 -14.10 -10.87 -19.54
CA GLY A 238 -14.80 -10.78 -18.25
C GLY A 238 -14.28 -11.69 -17.15
N GLU A 239 -13.19 -12.44 -17.37
CA GLU A 239 -12.61 -13.37 -16.37
C GLU A 239 -11.36 -12.76 -15.67
N GLY A 240 -11.05 -11.51 -15.94
CA GLY A 240 -9.97 -10.78 -15.28
C GLY A 240 -10.34 -10.23 -13.91
N ALA A 241 -9.54 -9.30 -13.42
CA ALA A 241 -9.77 -8.59 -12.17
C ALA A 241 -10.72 -7.40 -12.34
N SER A 242 -11.33 -6.96 -11.25
CA SER A 242 -11.93 -5.63 -11.11
C SER A 242 -10.90 -4.67 -10.47
N ILE A 243 -11.21 -3.38 -10.45
CA ILE A 243 -10.52 -2.39 -9.63
C ILE A 243 -11.52 -1.77 -8.65
N VAL A 244 -11.06 -1.31 -7.50
CA VAL A 244 -11.94 -0.86 -6.39
C VAL A 244 -12.99 0.16 -6.81
N ARG A 245 -12.68 1.04 -7.77
CA ARG A 245 -13.59 2.10 -8.26
C ARG A 245 -14.45 1.69 -9.45
N ASP A 246 -14.16 0.57 -10.09
CA ASP A 246 -14.88 0.07 -11.27
C ASP A 246 -15.10 -1.43 -11.13
N ARG A 247 -16.36 -1.82 -10.91
CA ARG A 247 -16.76 -3.23 -10.73
C ARG A 247 -16.70 -4.05 -12.02
N ARG A 248 -16.48 -3.41 -13.17
CA ARG A 248 -16.35 -4.13 -14.45
C ARG A 248 -15.04 -4.93 -14.42
N ARG A 249 -15.17 -6.21 -14.64
CA ARG A 249 -14.01 -7.10 -14.76
C ARG A 249 -13.28 -6.86 -16.07
N GLY A 250 -11.97 -6.95 -16.02
CA GLY A 250 -11.12 -7.05 -17.21
C GLY A 250 -11.16 -8.43 -17.81
N ASP A 251 -10.17 -8.74 -18.61
CA ASP A 251 -10.08 -9.99 -19.35
C ASP A 251 -8.86 -10.80 -18.88
N ILE A 252 -8.87 -12.12 -19.14
CA ILE A 252 -7.65 -12.92 -19.10
C ILE A 252 -7.03 -12.89 -20.50
N LEU A 253 -5.75 -12.57 -20.57
CA LEU A 253 -4.91 -12.61 -21.76
C LEU A 253 -4.02 -13.85 -21.68
N CYS A 254 -4.45 -14.89 -22.42
CA CYS A 254 -3.78 -16.19 -22.43
C CYS A 254 -2.80 -16.25 -23.59
N ARG A 255 -1.49 -16.20 -23.30
CA ARG A 255 -0.43 -16.44 -24.27
C ARG A 255 -0.19 -17.93 -24.36
N VAL A 256 -0.30 -18.49 -25.55
CA VAL A 256 0.01 -19.92 -25.76
C VAL A 256 1.48 -20.11 -26.10
N ILE A 257 2.08 -21.13 -25.50
CA ILE A 257 3.45 -21.58 -25.76
C ILE A 257 3.36 -22.99 -26.32
N VAL A 258 3.79 -23.17 -27.53
CA VAL A 258 3.75 -24.53 -28.17
C VAL A 258 4.87 -25.38 -27.56
N GLU A 259 4.47 -26.49 -26.97
CA GLU A 259 5.37 -27.46 -26.38
C GLU A 259 5.68 -28.58 -27.37
N THR A 260 6.97 -28.82 -27.61
CA THR A 260 7.44 -29.94 -28.41
C THR A 260 7.48 -31.22 -27.56
N PRO A 261 7.03 -32.37 -28.07
CA PRO A 261 7.05 -33.58 -27.28
C PRO A 261 8.47 -34.04 -27.00
N SER A 262 8.67 -34.57 -25.80
CA SER A 262 9.92 -35.15 -25.34
C SER A 262 9.75 -36.67 -25.10
N ASN A 263 10.87 -37.40 -25.01
CA ASN A 263 10.89 -38.83 -24.70
C ASN A 263 10.08 -39.70 -25.71
N LEU A 264 10.18 -39.37 -26.99
CA LEU A 264 9.55 -40.15 -28.09
C LEU A 264 10.22 -41.50 -28.23
N ASP A 265 9.41 -42.54 -28.47
CA ASP A 265 9.89 -43.84 -28.83
C ASP A 265 10.33 -43.92 -30.31
N LYS A 266 10.96 -45.05 -30.71
CA LYS A 266 11.49 -45.23 -32.08
C LYS A 266 10.38 -45.19 -33.14
N ALA A 267 9.18 -45.66 -32.82
CA ALA A 267 8.06 -45.66 -33.77
C ALA A 267 7.51 -44.25 -33.97
N GLN A 268 7.40 -43.46 -32.88
CA GLN A 268 6.98 -42.08 -32.93
C GLN A 268 7.99 -41.18 -33.67
N LEU A 269 9.29 -41.38 -33.43
CA LEU A 269 10.35 -40.69 -34.17
C LEU A 269 10.31 -40.99 -35.66
N LYS A 270 10.07 -42.28 -36.05
CA LYS A 270 9.93 -42.67 -37.45
C LYS A 270 8.72 -42.00 -38.11
N ALA A 271 7.57 -42.02 -37.46
CA ALA A 271 6.37 -41.35 -37.97
C ALA A 271 6.56 -39.85 -38.16
N LEU A 272 7.28 -39.20 -37.21
CA LEU A 272 7.60 -37.78 -37.33
C LEU A 272 8.58 -37.50 -38.49
N SER A 273 9.58 -38.37 -38.72
CA SER A 273 10.49 -38.27 -39.87
C SER A 273 9.73 -38.39 -41.19
N GLU A 274 8.88 -39.36 -41.30
CA GLU A 274 8.05 -39.56 -42.51
C GLU A 274 7.11 -38.37 -42.79
N LEU A 275 6.63 -37.69 -41.74
CA LEU A 275 5.87 -36.46 -41.88
C LEU A 275 6.75 -35.34 -42.39
N THR A 276 7.92 -35.14 -41.76
CA THR A 276 8.82 -34.02 -42.11
C THR A 276 9.36 -34.10 -43.52
N GLU A 277 9.60 -35.30 -44.05
CA GLU A 277 10.01 -35.53 -45.44
C GLU A 277 8.97 -35.03 -46.47
N LYS A 278 7.70 -34.99 -46.09
CA LYS A 278 6.60 -34.50 -46.95
C LYS A 278 6.37 -32.99 -46.84
N LEU A 279 7.06 -32.31 -45.92
CA LEU A 279 6.90 -30.88 -45.72
C LEU A 279 7.89 -30.11 -46.60
N GLU A 280 7.40 -29.09 -47.31
CA GLU A 280 8.17 -28.18 -48.13
C GLU A 280 8.58 -26.95 -47.26
N PRO A 281 9.90 -26.69 -47.08
CA PRO A 281 10.32 -25.61 -46.19
C PRO A 281 9.71 -24.23 -46.53
N SER A 282 9.70 -23.84 -47.80
CA SER A 282 9.17 -22.54 -48.25
C SER A 282 7.66 -22.40 -48.06
N LYS A 283 6.92 -23.50 -48.09
CA LYS A 283 5.47 -23.53 -47.99
C LYS A 283 4.97 -23.74 -46.55
N ASN A 284 5.63 -24.65 -45.85
CA ASN A 284 5.20 -25.07 -44.51
C ASN A 284 5.85 -24.32 -43.38
N TYR A 285 6.99 -23.66 -43.62
CA TYR A 285 7.77 -22.89 -42.63
C TYR A 285 8.05 -21.45 -43.10
N PRO A 286 7.02 -20.60 -43.28
CA PRO A 286 7.20 -19.26 -43.86
C PRO A 286 8.13 -18.36 -43.05
N GLY A 287 8.14 -18.50 -41.72
CA GLY A 287 9.07 -17.74 -40.85
C GLY A 287 10.51 -18.12 -41.09
N THR A 288 10.82 -19.41 -41.24
CA THR A 288 12.16 -19.92 -41.55
C THR A 288 12.60 -19.46 -42.94
N ASP A 289 11.71 -19.50 -43.90
CA ASP A 289 12.01 -19.06 -45.28
C ASP A 289 12.34 -17.54 -45.32
N ILE A 290 11.56 -16.72 -44.64
CA ILE A 290 11.83 -15.28 -44.54
C ILE A 290 13.21 -15.01 -43.87
N PHE A 291 13.51 -15.74 -42.80
CA PHE A 291 14.78 -15.60 -42.07
C PHE A 291 15.98 -16.01 -42.97
N LEU A 292 15.89 -17.13 -43.67
CA LEU A 292 16.95 -17.56 -44.56
C LEU A 292 17.17 -16.60 -45.72
N LYS A 293 16.11 -16.05 -46.33
CA LYS A 293 16.20 -15.01 -47.35
C LYS A 293 16.82 -13.70 -46.81
N ALA A 294 16.60 -13.36 -45.58
CA ALA A 294 17.23 -12.18 -44.95
C ALA A 294 18.75 -12.41 -44.75
N ILE A 295 19.14 -13.61 -44.35
CA ILE A 295 20.58 -13.95 -44.20
C ILE A 295 21.32 -13.89 -45.57
N SER A 296 20.69 -14.40 -46.64
CA SER A 296 21.31 -14.40 -47.97
C SER A 296 21.56 -12.95 -48.48
N LYS A 297 20.63 -12.03 -48.19
CA LYS A 297 20.76 -10.61 -48.56
C LYS A 297 21.82 -9.84 -47.76
N ASN A 298 22.15 -10.28 -46.54
CA ASN A 298 23.18 -9.65 -45.71
C ASN A 298 24.62 -10.16 -46.04
N LYS A 299 24.74 -11.13 -46.98
CA LYS A 299 26.05 -11.65 -47.43
C LYS A 299 26.55 -11.03 -48.76
N GLU A 300 25.73 -10.20 -49.38
CA GLU A 300 26.05 -9.35 -50.49
C GLU A 300 26.37 -7.92 -49.99
#